data_c69f73ea096c34cc1eb8177dfdccd0d7
#
_entry.id   c69f73ea096c34cc1eb8177dfdccd0d7
#
_cell.length_a   1.000
_cell.length_b   1.000
_cell.length_c   1.000
_cell.angle_alpha   90.00
_cell.angle_beta   90.00
_cell.angle_gamma   90.00
#
_symmetry.space_group_name_H-M   'P 1'
#
loop_
_entity.id
_entity.type
_entity.pdbx_description
1 polymer ?
#
loop_
_entity_poly.entity_id
_entity_poly.type
_entity_poly.pdbx_seq_one_letter_code
_entity_poly.pdbx_strand_id
1 'polypeptide(L)'
;VGSEMCIRDRFISFDMEREIGKDILQVEGLTKTVDGVKVLDHVSFTVGRNDKIAFVGDNEIAVTTLFKILMGEEEPDEGFIKWGSTASVSYFPQDNSAFFNGCKLSILDWIRQYSKDETETYLRGFLGRMLFSGDDIFKNVDVLSGGEKVRCMFSRMMLFQSNVLILDRPTNHLDLESITAVNNGLSDFKGNVLFASHDYEIVQTVANRIIEIADKGCYDRQGTYEEYVLSLIHISEPTRRV
;
A
#
# COMPACT_ATOMS: atom_id res chain seq x y z
N VAL A 1 21.76 -29.57 -3.65
CA VAL A 1 21.53 -29.12 -2.26
C VAL A 1 21.49 -27.62 -2.28
N GLY A 2 20.33 -27.00 -2.40
CA GLY A 2 20.22 -25.55 -2.48
C GLY A 2 18.86 -25.07 -2.98
N SER A 3 17.71 -25.47 -2.38
CA SER A 3 16.45 -24.84 -2.73
C SER A 3 15.34 -24.93 -1.66
N GLU A 4 15.64 -25.48 -0.48
CA GLU A 4 14.63 -25.58 0.59
C GLU A 4 14.64 -24.40 1.60
N MET A 5 15.62 -23.50 1.50
CA MET A 5 15.75 -22.37 2.43
C MET A 5 14.96 -21.12 2.01
N CYS A 6 14.43 -21.09 0.78
CA CYS A 6 13.69 -19.90 0.26
C CYS A 6 12.18 -19.92 0.47
N ILE A 7 11.59 -20.98 1.01
CA ILE A 7 10.11 -21.12 1.13
C ILE A 7 9.58 -20.71 2.52
N ARG A 8 10.44 -20.64 3.54
CA ARG A 8 10.02 -20.36 4.92
C ARG A 8 9.83 -18.89 5.26
N ASP A 9 10.41 -17.96 4.49
CA ASP A 9 10.42 -16.53 4.84
C ASP A 9 9.36 -15.69 4.13
N ARG A 10 8.46 -16.30 3.34
CA ARG A 10 7.43 -15.59 2.59
C ARG A 10 6.04 -15.86 3.14
N PHE A 11 5.73 -15.28 4.29
CA PHE A 11 4.36 -15.35 4.78
C PHE A 11 3.43 -14.32 4.13
N ILE A 12 3.96 -13.24 3.54
CA ILE A 12 3.21 -12.27 2.75
C ILE A 12 3.44 -12.53 1.27
N SER A 13 2.37 -12.88 0.55
CA SER A 13 2.34 -13.07 -0.90
C SER A 13 0.99 -12.63 -1.45
N PHE A 14 1.02 -11.74 -2.42
CA PHE A 14 -0.18 -11.21 -3.05
C PHE A 14 -0.41 -11.89 -4.41
N ASP A 15 -1.58 -12.49 -4.55
CA ASP A 15 -2.07 -13.05 -5.80
C ASP A 15 -3.18 -12.19 -6.38
N MET A 16 -3.39 -12.27 -7.69
CA MET A 16 -4.48 -11.58 -8.38
C MET A 16 -5.50 -12.59 -8.87
N GLU A 17 -6.78 -12.36 -8.61
CA GLU A 17 -7.84 -13.16 -9.21
C GLU A 17 -8.02 -12.85 -10.71
N ARG A 18 -7.74 -11.61 -11.11
CA ARG A 18 -7.97 -11.11 -12.46
C ARG A 18 -6.76 -10.33 -12.96
N GLU A 19 -6.35 -10.60 -14.20
CA GLU A 19 -5.33 -9.78 -14.86
C GLU A 19 -5.81 -8.35 -15.07
N ILE A 20 -4.86 -7.42 -14.97
CA ILE A 20 -5.11 -5.99 -15.10
C ILE A 20 -4.99 -5.57 -16.57
N GLY A 21 -5.85 -4.64 -17.00
CA GLY A 21 -5.82 -4.02 -18.32
C GLY A 21 -4.62 -3.09 -18.53
N LYS A 22 -4.70 -2.25 -19.57
CA LYS A 22 -3.65 -1.27 -19.88
C LYS A 22 -3.83 0.02 -19.11
N ASP A 23 -5.06 0.53 -19.08
CA ASP A 23 -5.42 1.78 -18.42
C ASP A 23 -5.98 1.44 -17.04
N ILE A 24 -5.23 1.76 -16.00
CA ILE A 24 -5.53 1.35 -14.63
C ILE A 24 -6.19 2.47 -13.86
N LEU A 25 -5.59 3.66 -13.89
CA LEU A 25 -6.07 4.84 -13.20
C LEU A 25 -5.68 6.09 -13.96
N GLN A 26 -6.61 7.02 -14.08
CA GLN A 26 -6.41 8.38 -14.57
C GLN A 26 -6.85 9.35 -13.47
N VAL A 27 -5.97 10.30 -13.16
CA VAL A 27 -6.19 11.39 -12.21
C VAL A 27 -5.93 12.70 -12.93
N GLU A 28 -6.89 13.62 -12.94
CA GLU A 28 -6.77 14.90 -13.62
C GLU A 28 -7.20 16.07 -12.74
N GLY A 29 -6.31 17.04 -12.57
CA GLY A 29 -6.55 18.32 -11.92
C GLY A 29 -7.04 18.22 -10.47
N LEU A 30 -6.64 17.17 -9.77
CA LEU A 30 -7.15 16.85 -8.45
C LEU A 30 -6.75 17.92 -7.45
N THR A 31 -7.73 18.59 -6.84
CA THR A 31 -7.54 19.63 -5.84
C THR A 31 -8.34 19.31 -4.60
N LYS A 32 -7.72 19.46 -3.43
CA LYS A 32 -8.38 19.24 -2.13
C LYS A 32 -7.86 20.16 -1.06
N THR A 33 -8.78 20.73 -0.30
CA THR A 33 -8.51 21.53 0.89
C THR A 33 -8.96 20.77 2.14
N VAL A 34 -8.08 20.67 3.12
CA VAL A 34 -8.34 20.04 4.43
C VAL A 34 -8.06 21.08 5.51
N ASP A 35 -9.01 21.32 6.40
CA ASP A 35 -8.91 22.29 7.49
C ASP A 35 -8.44 23.69 7.05
N GLY A 36 -8.88 24.13 5.88
CA GLY A 36 -8.53 25.44 5.30
C GLY A 36 -7.15 25.49 4.61
N VAL A 37 -6.41 24.38 4.59
CA VAL A 37 -5.12 24.25 3.89
C VAL A 37 -5.31 23.42 2.62
N LYS A 38 -4.90 23.98 1.49
CA LYS A 38 -4.89 23.23 0.22
C LYS A 38 -3.76 22.20 0.27
N VAL A 39 -4.12 20.92 0.39
CA VAL A 39 -3.17 19.79 0.49
C VAL A 39 -2.87 19.15 -0.86
N LEU A 40 -3.81 19.22 -1.81
CA LEU A 40 -3.63 18.81 -3.20
C LEU A 40 -4.02 20.00 -4.10
N ASP A 41 -3.16 20.35 -5.05
CA ASP A 41 -3.39 21.46 -5.98
C ASP A 41 -3.08 21.04 -7.41
N HIS A 42 -4.14 20.77 -8.21
CA HIS A 42 -4.07 20.36 -9.63
C HIS A 42 -3.17 19.14 -9.89
N VAL A 43 -3.23 18.14 -9.02
CA VAL A 43 -2.47 16.89 -9.16
C VAL A 43 -3.03 16.07 -10.33
N SER A 44 -2.16 15.70 -11.27
CA SER A 44 -2.53 14.91 -12.45
C SER A 44 -1.47 13.86 -12.73
N PHE A 45 -1.90 12.60 -12.88
CA PHE A 45 -1.06 11.48 -13.29
C PHE A 45 -1.91 10.32 -13.81
N THR A 46 -1.28 9.40 -14.51
CA THR A 46 -1.92 8.16 -14.96
C THR A 46 -1.13 6.97 -14.44
N VAL A 47 -1.81 5.86 -14.20
CA VAL A 47 -1.18 4.60 -13.79
C VAL A 47 -1.30 3.60 -14.93
N GLY A 48 -0.17 3.10 -15.40
CA GLY A 48 -0.06 2.07 -16.40
C GLY A 48 0.19 0.68 -15.82
N ARG A 49 0.24 -0.32 -16.69
CA ARG A 49 0.51 -1.71 -16.31
C ARG A 49 1.90 -1.84 -15.68
N ASN A 50 1.99 -2.60 -14.60
CA ASN A 50 3.21 -2.86 -13.83
C ASN A 50 3.82 -1.65 -13.11
N ASP A 51 3.12 -0.53 -13.05
CA ASP A 51 3.58 0.60 -12.25
C ASP A 51 3.55 0.24 -10.76
N LYS A 52 4.69 0.42 -10.12
CA LYS A 52 4.86 0.40 -8.67
C LYS A 52 5.32 1.79 -8.23
N ILE A 53 4.36 2.58 -7.79
CA ILE A 53 4.55 4.02 -7.57
C ILE A 53 4.72 4.29 -6.08
N ALA A 54 5.87 4.85 -5.70
CA ALA A 54 6.03 5.45 -4.40
C ALA A 54 5.62 6.94 -4.45
N PHE A 55 4.68 7.31 -3.60
CA PHE A 55 4.30 8.69 -3.40
C PHE A 55 5.16 9.29 -2.29
N VAL A 56 5.83 10.39 -2.60
CA VAL A 56 6.70 11.12 -1.69
C VAL A 56 6.24 12.58 -1.60
N GLY A 57 6.68 13.29 -0.59
CA GLY A 57 6.37 14.71 -0.37
C GLY A 57 6.50 15.07 1.10
N ASP A 58 6.68 16.35 1.37
CA ASP A 58 6.84 16.87 2.74
C ASP A 58 5.52 16.86 3.53
N ASN A 59 4.39 16.84 2.84
CA ASN A 59 3.06 16.83 3.44
C ASN A 59 2.44 15.44 3.43
N GLU A 60 2.54 14.74 4.55
CA GLU A 60 1.94 13.40 4.71
C GLU A 60 0.42 13.40 4.55
N ILE A 61 -0.25 14.48 4.96
CA ILE A 61 -1.70 14.63 4.84
C ILE A 61 -2.12 14.63 3.36
N ALA A 62 -1.30 15.21 2.48
CA ALA A 62 -1.56 15.24 1.05
C ALA A 62 -1.65 13.82 0.45
N VAL A 63 -0.68 12.96 0.77
CA VAL A 63 -0.65 11.58 0.26
C VAL A 63 -1.80 10.75 0.84
N THR A 64 -2.05 10.83 2.14
CA THR A 64 -3.18 10.14 2.78
C THR A 64 -4.52 10.59 2.19
N THR A 65 -4.69 11.91 1.97
CA THR A 65 -5.89 12.48 1.35
C THR A 65 -6.05 11.98 -0.09
N LEU A 66 -4.97 11.93 -0.87
CA LEU A 66 -4.98 11.35 -2.22
C LEU A 66 -5.49 9.91 -2.19
N PHE A 67 -4.95 9.07 -1.31
CA PHE A 67 -5.37 7.67 -1.21
C PHE A 67 -6.83 7.52 -0.80
N LYS A 68 -7.33 8.33 0.12
CA LYS A 68 -8.75 8.34 0.51
C LYS A 68 -9.65 8.75 -0.65
N ILE A 69 -9.24 9.73 -1.46
CA ILE A 69 -9.99 10.12 -2.67
C ILE A 69 -9.98 8.98 -3.68
N LEU A 70 -8.85 8.31 -3.91
CA LEU A 70 -8.75 7.15 -4.80
C LEU A 70 -9.67 6.00 -4.37
N MET A 71 -9.88 5.84 -3.06
CA MET A 71 -10.80 4.84 -2.50
C MET A 71 -12.27 5.30 -2.44
N GLY A 72 -12.56 6.55 -2.77
CA GLY A 72 -13.91 7.12 -2.68
C GLY A 72 -14.37 7.39 -1.24
N GLU A 73 -13.44 7.44 -0.28
CA GLU A 73 -13.72 7.80 1.11
C GLU A 73 -13.84 9.31 1.30
N GLU A 74 -13.19 10.08 0.43
CA GLU A 74 -13.29 11.54 0.35
C GLU A 74 -13.54 11.98 -1.09
N GLU A 75 -14.29 13.06 -1.27
CA GLU A 75 -14.50 13.68 -2.58
C GLU A 75 -13.48 14.81 -2.80
N PRO A 76 -12.94 14.96 -4.02
CA PRO A 76 -12.11 16.10 -4.36
C PRO A 76 -12.93 17.39 -4.43
N ASP A 77 -12.29 18.54 -4.23
CA ASP A 77 -12.93 19.84 -4.44
C ASP A 77 -13.00 20.17 -5.94
N GLU A 78 -11.95 19.78 -6.69
CA GLU A 78 -11.87 19.93 -8.14
C GLU A 78 -11.13 18.72 -8.76
N GLY A 79 -11.34 18.52 -10.05
CA GLY A 79 -10.73 17.41 -10.78
C GLY A 79 -11.55 16.13 -10.73
N PHE A 80 -11.00 15.06 -11.30
CA PHE A 80 -11.65 13.76 -11.30
C PHE A 80 -10.66 12.61 -11.27
N ILE A 81 -11.15 11.45 -10.86
CA ILE A 81 -10.46 10.18 -10.95
C ILE A 81 -11.27 9.20 -11.80
N LYS A 82 -10.59 8.35 -12.55
CA LYS A 82 -11.22 7.30 -13.34
C LYS A 82 -10.42 6.02 -13.23
N TRP A 83 -11.01 5.02 -12.59
CA TRP A 83 -10.46 3.66 -12.57
C TRP A 83 -10.76 2.91 -13.88
N GLY A 84 -9.83 2.10 -14.32
CA GLY A 84 -10.05 1.17 -15.42
C GLY A 84 -11.07 0.09 -15.05
N SER A 85 -11.81 -0.41 -16.02
CA SER A 85 -12.89 -1.39 -15.81
C SER A 85 -12.43 -2.74 -15.25
N THR A 86 -11.14 -3.04 -15.34
CA THR A 86 -10.54 -4.28 -14.84
C THR A 86 -9.85 -4.11 -13.49
N ALA A 87 -9.74 -2.87 -12.99
CA ALA A 87 -9.09 -2.59 -11.73
C ALA A 87 -9.92 -3.10 -10.55
N SER A 88 -9.29 -3.85 -9.66
CA SER A 88 -9.79 -4.20 -8.34
C SER A 88 -8.78 -3.74 -7.31
N VAL A 89 -9.22 -2.98 -6.30
CA VAL A 89 -8.33 -2.26 -5.41
C VAL A 89 -8.47 -2.77 -3.99
N SER A 90 -7.34 -3.04 -3.34
CA SER A 90 -7.25 -3.24 -1.90
C SER A 90 -6.49 -2.10 -1.25
N TYR A 91 -6.98 -1.63 -0.11
CA TYR A 91 -6.41 -0.48 0.59
C TYR A 91 -5.95 -0.84 2.00
N PHE A 92 -4.73 -0.43 2.31
CA PHE A 92 -4.16 -0.44 3.65
C PHE A 92 -4.07 1.02 4.13
N PRO A 93 -5.02 1.49 4.96
CA PRO A 93 -5.01 2.86 5.45
C PRO A 93 -3.93 3.08 6.51
N GLN A 94 -3.47 4.32 6.67
CA GLN A 94 -2.54 4.71 7.72
C GLN A 94 -3.12 4.46 9.11
N ASP A 95 -4.40 4.85 9.32
CA ASP A 95 -5.16 4.52 10.52
C ASP A 95 -6.11 3.35 10.23
N ASN A 96 -5.81 2.21 10.80
CA ASN A 96 -6.62 1.01 10.70
C ASN A 96 -7.50 0.74 11.94
N SER A 97 -7.58 1.68 12.86
CA SER A 97 -8.30 1.55 14.14
C SER A 97 -9.79 1.21 13.96
N ALA A 98 -10.43 1.73 12.91
CA ALA A 98 -11.83 1.46 12.60
C ALA A 98 -12.13 -0.01 12.34
N PHE A 99 -11.16 -0.82 11.93
CA PHE A 99 -11.33 -2.26 11.71
C PHE A 99 -11.30 -3.09 12.99
N PHE A 100 -10.73 -2.55 14.07
CA PHE A 100 -10.41 -3.29 15.29
C PHE A 100 -11.08 -2.75 16.54
N ASN A 101 -11.19 -1.43 16.70
CA ASN A 101 -11.69 -0.81 17.92
C ASN A 101 -13.15 -1.23 18.22
N GLY A 102 -13.34 -1.81 19.41
CA GLY A 102 -14.65 -2.30 19.83
C GLY A 102 -15.15 -3.56 19.12
N CYS A 103 -14.37 -4.12 18.21
CA CYS A 103 -14.70 -5.35 17.52
C CYS A 103 -14.41 -6.57 18.43
N LYS A 104 -15.44 -7.32 18.80
CA LYS A 104 -15.34 -8.48 19.69
C LYS A 104 -15.17 -9.81 18.97
N LEU A 105 -14.99 -9.78 17.67
CA LEU A 105 -14.73 -10.99 16.89
C LEU A 105 -13.35 -11.55 17.21
N SER A 106 -13.21 -12.87 17.19
CA SER A 106 -11.90 -13.52 17.16
C SER A 106 -11.18 -13.22 15.85
N ILE A 107 -9.84 -13.36 15.81
CA ILE A 107 -9.06 -13.24 14.56
C ILE A 107 -9.66 -14.16 13.49
N LEU A 108 -10.00 -15.41 13.86
CA LEU A 108 -10.59 -16.39 12.96
C LEU A 108 -11.90 -15.90 12.34
N ASP A 109 -12.81 -15.37 13.16
CA ASP A 109 -14.11 -14.89 12.68
C ASP A 109 -13.99 -13.56 11.95
N TRP A 110 -13.05 -12.71 12.36
CA TRP A 110 -12.77 -11.45 11.67
C TRP A 110 -12.24 -11.69 10.26
N ILE A 111 -11.29 -12.62 10.08
CA ILE A 111 -10.73 -12.90 8.75
C ILE A 111 -11.71 -13.67 7.85
N ARG A 112 -12.61 -14.48 8.44
CA ARG A 112 -13.66 -15.21 7.71
C ARG A 112 -14.53 -14.29 6.85
N GLN A 113 -14.81 -13.08 7.31
CA GLN A 113 -15.62 -12.10 6.58
C GLN A 113 -15.03 -11.70 5.21
N TYR A 114 -13.72 -11.89 5.03
CA TYR A 114 -12.99 -11.47 3.82
C TYR A 114 -12.57 -12.65 2.94
N SER A 115 -12.83 -13.88 3.40
CA SER A 115 -12.42 -15.10 2.70
C SER A 115 -13.54 -15.67 1.84
N LYS A 116 -13.19 -16.13 0.64
CA LYS A 116 -14.11 -16.90 -0.22
C LYS A 116 -14.31 -18.32 0.30
N ASP A 117 -13.26 -18.91 0.86
CA ASP A 117 -13.32 -20.20 1.55
C ASP A 117 -13.45 -19.93 3.06
N GLU A 118 -14.66 -20.13 3.58
CA GLU A 118 -15.00 -19.88 4.98
C GLU A 118 -14.72 -21.09 5.89
N THR A 119 -14.19 -22.18 5.34
CA THR A 119 -13.91 -23.38 6.12
C THR A 119 -12.84 -23.13 7.18
N GLU A 120 -13.08 -23.63 8.38
CA GLU A 120 -12.15 -23.43 9.50
C GLU A 120 -10.76 -24.00 9.20
N THR A 121 -10.71 -25.14 8.51
CA THR A 121 -9.44 -25.78 8.13
C THR A 121 -8.60 -24.87 7.23
N TYR A 122 -9.21 -24.25 6.21
CA TYR A 122 -8.53 -23.30 5.32
C TYR A 122 -8.03 -22.08 6.09
N LEU A 123 -8.93 -21.47 6.88
CA LEU A 123 -8.64 -20.25 7.63
C LEU A 123 -7.53 -20.44 8.68
N ARG A 124 -7.54 -21.59 9.39
CA ARG A 124 -6.47 -21.94 10.34
C ARG A 124 -5.13 -22.12 9.64
N GLY A 125 -5.12 -22.81 8.50
CA GLY A 125 -3.91 -22.97 7.69
C GLY A 125 -3.40 -21.62 7.16
N PHE A 126 -4.29 -20.74 6.71
CA PHE A 126 -3.95 -19.40 6.26
C PHE A 126 -3.36 -18.54 7.38
N LEU A 127 -4.04 -18.46 8.54
CA LEU A 127 -3.58 -17.71 9.70
C LEU A 127 -2.28 -18.26 10.29
N GLY A 128 -2.06 -19.58 10.23
CA GLY A 128 -0.79 -20.20 10.61
C GLY A 128 0.38 -19.70 9.75
N ARG A 129 0.18 -19.55 8.44
CA ARG A 129 1.18 -18.92 7.54
C ARG A 129 1.41 -17.45 7.87
N MET A 130 0.41 -16.75 8.39
CA MET A 130 0.51 -15.35 8.84
C MET A 130 1.06 -15.21 10.27
N LEU A 131 1.69 -16.27 10.79
CA LEU A 131 2.32 -16.30 12.10
C LEU A 131 1.34 -16.14 13.28
N PHE A 132 0.09 -16.51 13.10
CA PHE A 132 -0.85 -16.70 14.20
C PHE A 132 -0.89 -18.18 14.57
N SER A 133 -0.43 -18.54 15.76
CA SER A 133 -0.26 -19.93 16.18
C SER A 133 -1.31 -20.36 17.19
N GLY A 134 -1.72 -21.63 17.11
CA GLY A 134 -2.51 -22.30 18.15
C GLY A 134 -3.75 -21.53 18.56
N ASP A 135 -3.80 -21.13 19.82
CA ASP A 135 -4.95 -20.44 20.41
C ASP A 135 -5.00 -18.94 20.13
N ASP A 136 -3.96 -18.35 19.51
CA ASP A 136 -3.91 -16.94 19.18
C ASP A 136 -5.07 -16.53 18.26
N ILE A 137 -5.49 -17.41 17.37
CA ILE A 137 -6.59 -17.16 16.42
C ILE A 137 -7.95 -16.91 17.11
N PHE A 138 -8.08 -17.28 18.38
CA PHE A 138 -9.30 -17.05 19.17
C PHE A 138 -9.27 -15.75 19.98
N LYS A 139 -8.15 -15.02 19.99
CA LYS A 139 -8.08 -13.69 20.60
C LYS A 139 -9.02 -12.72 19.88
N ASN A 140 -9.66 -11.84 20.64
CA ASN A 140 -10.44 -10.76 20.07
C ASN A 140 -9.53 -9.76 19.36
N VAL A 141 -9.96 -9.26 18.19
CA VAL A 141 -9.13 -8.36 17.40
C VAL A 141 -8.92 -6.98 18.03
N ASP A 142 -9.76 -6.56 18.97
CA ASP A 142 -9.61 -5.28 19.66
C ASP A 142 -8.44 -5.24 20.65
N VAL A 143 -8.01 -6.40 21.17
CA VAL A 143 -6.91 -6.51 22.14
C VAL A 143 -5.55 -6.81 21.50
N LEU A 144 -5.49 -6.90 20.17
CA LEU A 144 -4.27 -7.21 19.44
C LEU A 144 -3.23 -6.07 19.55
N SER A 145 -1.96 -6.46 19.55
CA SER A 145 -0.83 -5.52 19.39
C SER A 145 -0.86 -4.83 18.01
N GLY A 146 -0.13 -3.72 17.87
CA GLY A 146 -0.01 -3.04 16.58
C GLY A 146 0.46 -3.94 15.45
N GLY A 147 1.50 -4.75 15.70
CA GLY A 147 2.02 -5.70 14.70
C GLY A 147 1.03 -6.80 14.33
N GLU A 148 0.28 -7.34 15.31
CA GLU A 148 -0.77 -8.33 15.06
C GLU A 148 -1.92 -7.73 14.21
N LYS A 149 -2.34 -6.49 14.50
CA LYS A 149 -3.33 -5.76 13.70
C LYS A 149 -2.86 -5.55 12.26
N VAL A 150 -1.60 -5.18 12.07
CA VAL A 150 -1.01 -5.01 10.73
C VAL A 150 -0.99 -6.35 9.98
N ARG A 151 -0.60 -7.45 10.62
CA ARG A 151 -0.67 -8.79 10.00
C ARG A 151 -2.11 -9.19 9.62
N CYS A 152 -3.11 -8.85 10.44
CA CYS A 152 -4.51 -9.03 10.08
C CYS A 152 -4.90 -8.22 8.85
N MET A 153 -4.46 -6.97 8.73
CA MET A 153 -4.73 -6.12 7.56
C MET A 153 -4.09 -6.69 6.29
N PHE A 154 -2.84 -7.18 6.35
CA PHE A 154 -2.23 -7.86 5.20
C PHE A 154 -2.95 -9.15 4.84
N SER A 155 -3.37 -9.93 5.83
CA SER A 155 -4.19 -11.13 5.62
C SER A 155 -5.47 -10.82 4.85
N ARG A 156 -6.17 -9.76 5.23
CA ARG A 156 -7.35 -9.25 4.54
C ARG A 156 -7.04 -8.88 3.09
N MET A 157 -5.97 -8.13 2.83
CA MET A 157 -5.57 -7.74 1.49
C MET A 157 -5.21 -8.94 0.61
N MET A 158 -4.51 -9.93 1.17
CA MET A 158 -4.16 -11.16 0.44
C MET A 158 -5.41 -11.96 0.03
N LEU A 159 -6.43 -12.01 0.89
CA LEU A 159 -7.67 -12.73 0.62
C LEU A 159 -8.54 -12.07 -0.46
N PHE A 160 -8.45 -10.76 -0.62
CA PHE A 160 -9.17 -10.05 -1.69
C PHE A 160 -8.64 -10.33 -3.09
N GLN A 161 -7.39 -10.77 -3.23
CA GLN A 161 -6.76 -11.05 -4.51
C GLN A 161 -6.93 -9.91 -5.53
N SER A 162 -6.84 -8.68 -5.06
CA SER A 162 -6.95 -7.47 -5.89
C SER A 162 -5.72 -7.31 -6.78
N ASN A 163 -5.89 -6.66 -7.93
CA ASN A 163 -4.81 -6.42 -8.88
C ASN A 163 -4.15 -5.04 -8.72
N VAL A 164 -4.69 -4.18 -7.85
CA VAL A 164 -4.09 -2.92 -7.42
C VAL A 164 -4.05 -2.89 -5.90
N LEU A 165 -2.88 -2.63 -5.34
CA LEU A 165 -2.67 -2.46 -3.90
C LEU A 165 -2.35 -0.99 -3.62
N ILE A 166 -3.09 -0.39 -2.69
CA ILE A 166 -2.80 0.94 -2.15
C ILE A 166 -2.39 0.77 -0.69
N LEU A 167 -1.21 1.28 -0.32
CA LEU A 167 -0.67 1.13 1.03
C LEU A 167 -0.18 2.48 1.57
N ASP A 168 -0.77 2.91 2.66
CA ASP A 168 -0.37 4.13 3.35
C ASP A 168 0.46 3.79 4.60
N ARG A 169 1.77 3.86 4.47
CA ARG A 169 2.77 3.59 5.54
C ARG A 169 2.56 2.24 6.24
N PRO A 170 2.54 1.14 5.49
CA PRO A 170 2.13 -0.18 5.99
C PRO A 170 3.11 -0.79 6.99
N THR A 171 4.32 -0.25 7.11
CA THR A 171 5.39 -0.81 7.95
C THR A 171 5.48 -0.21 9.35
N ASN A 172 4.65 0.78 9.65
CA ASN A 172 4.55 1.32 10.99
C ASN A 172 4.19 0.19 11.98
N HIS A 173 4.93 0.09 13.08
CA HIS A 173 4.74 -0.93 14.14
C HIS A 173 5.10 -2.37 13.76
N LEU A 174 5.79 -2.61 12.64
CA LEU A 174 6.31 -3.93 12.28
C LEU A 174 7.75 -4.12 12.78
N ASP A 175 8.08 -5.37 13.09
CA ASP A 175 9.46 -5.79 13.29
C ASP A 175 10.19 -5.99 11.95
N LEU A 176 11.51 -6.12 12.01
CA LEU A 176 12.35 -6.21 10.82
C LEU A 176 12.00 -7.41 9.93
N GLU A 177 11.65 -8.56 10.52
CA GLU A 177 11.25 -9.76 9.76
C GLU A 177 9.95 -9.52 8.98
N SER A 178 8.96 -8.91 9.63
CA SER A 178 7.70 -8.55 9.00
C SER A 178 7.87 -7.48 7.91
N ILE A 179 8.74 -6.49 8.10
CA ILE A 179 9.10 -5.49 7.07
C ILE A 179 9.71 -6.18 5.86
N THR A 180 10.65 -7.12 6.07
CA THR A 180 11.27 -7.89 4.98
C THR A 180 10.23 -8.71 4.23
N ALA A 181 9.29 -9.34 4.92
CA ALA A 181 8.22 -10.10 4.28
C ALA A 181 7.29 -9.23 3.42
N VAL A 182 6.91 -8.03 3.91
CA VAL A 182 6.14 -7.04 3.14
C VAL A 182 6.91 -6.61 1.90
N ASN A 183 8.18 -6.26 2.06
CA ASN A 183 9.05 -5.85 0.95
C ASN A 183 9.11 -6.91 -0.16
N ASN A 184 9.37 -8.16 0.21
CA ASN A 184 9.40 -9.28 -0.73
C ASN A 184 8.04 -9.51 -1.40
N GLY A 185 6.95 -9.49 -0.62
CA GLY A 185 5.59 -9.66 -1.14
C GLY A 185 5.20 -8.60 -2.16
N LEU A 186 5.53 -7.32 -1.89
CA LEU A 186 5.27 -6.21 -2.81
C LEU A 186 6.18 -6.24 -4.03
N SER A 187 7.46 -6.62 -3.87
CA SER A 187 8.42 -6.74 -4.98
C SER A 187 8.02 -7.84 -5.96
N ASP A 188 7.56 -8.99 -5.45
CA ASP A 188 7.16 -10.15 -6.26
C ASP A 188 5.76 -9.99 -6.89
N PHE A 189 4.93 -9.09 -6.36
CA PHE A 189 3.57 -8.88 -6.83
C PHE A 189 3.54 -8.44 -8.30
N LYS A 190 2.71 -9.08 -9.11
CA LYS A 190 2.60 -8.84 -10.56
C LYS A 190 1.58 -7.77 -10.95
N GLY A 191 0.80 -7.27 -9.98
CA GLY A 191 -0.13 -6.17 -10.17
C GLY A 191 0.52 -4.81 -9.93
N ASN A 192 -0.32 -3.80 -9.78
CA ASN A 192 0.10 -2.43 -9.50
C ASN A 192 0.17 -2.17 -7.99
N VAL A 193 1.14 -1.37 -7.58
CA VAL A 193 1.30 -0.93 -6.20
C VAL A 193 1.40 0.59 -6.16
N LEU A 194 0.56 1.21 -5.37
CA LEU A 194 0.57 2.64 -5.07
C LEU A 194 0.82 2.77 -3.56
N PHE A 195 1.94 3.34 -3.14
CA PHE A 195 2.28 3.31 -1.73
C PHE A 195 3.02 4.56 -1.26
N ALA A 196 2.93 4.81 0.03
CA ALA A 196 3.78 5.73 0.76
C ALA A 196 4.51 4.96 1.86
N SER A 197 5.77 5.25 2.09
CA SER A 197 6.56 4.66 3.16
C SER A 197 7.67 5.61 3.60
N HIS A 198 8.01 5.57 4.89
CA HIS A 198 9.21 6.18 5.43
C HIS A 198 10.41 5.23 5.37
N ASP A 199 10.16 3.97 5.06
CA ASP A 199 11.20 2.96 4.93
C ASP A 199 11.87 3.09 3.56
N TYR A 200 13.12 3.56 3.57
CA TYR A 200 13.93 3.73 2.37
C TYR A 200 14.10 2.42 1.60
N GLU A 201 14.29 1.30 2.28
CA GLU A 201 14.54 0.01 1.64
C GLU A 201 13.33 -0.43 0.81
N ILE A 202 12.11 -0.27 1.34
CA ILE A 202 10.88 -0.58 0.59
C ILE A 202 10.73 0.32 -0.62
N VAL A 203 10.95 1.63 -0.46
CA VAL A 203 10.86 2.55 -1.60
C VAL A 203 11.87 2.17 -2.68
N GLN A 204 13.11 1.89 -2.30
CA GLN A 204 14.19 1.55 -3.22
C GLN A 204 13.96 0.23 -3.96
N THR A 205 13.43 -0.80 -3.28
CA THR A 205 13.32 -2.15 -3.83
C THR A 205 12.01 -2.41 -4.55
N VAL A 206 10.92 -1.75 -4.16
CA VAL A 206 9.59 -1.96 -4.72
C VAL A 206 9.28 -0.97 -5.84
N ALA A 207 9.61 0.33 -5.67
CA ALA A 207 9.20 1.35 -6.61
C ALA A 207 9.99 1.30 -7.93
N ASN A 208 9.28 1.41 -9.04
CA ASN A 208 9.85 1.68 -10.37
C ASN A 208 9.46 3.07 -10.90
N ARG A 209 8.72 3.84 -10.10
CA ARG A 209 8.27 5.19 -10.43
C ARG A 209 8.02 5.96 -9.14
N ILE A 210 8.42 7.22 -9.12
CA ILE A 210 8.25 8.12 -7.98
C ILE A 210 7.35 9.28 -8.39
N ILE A 211 6.32 9.54 -7.61
CA ILE A 211 5.48 10.74 -7.74
C ILE A 211 5.63 11.57 -6.48
N GLU A 212 6.22 12.73 -6.62
CA GLU A 212 6.34 13.72 -5.56
C GLU A 212 5.13 14.64 -5.58
N ILE A 213 4.39 14.68 -4.47
CA ILE A 213 3.29 15.64 -4.28
C ILE A 213 3.89 16.94 -3.77
N ALA A 214 3.76 18.00 -4.57
CA ALA A 214 4.28 19.32 -4.27
C ALA A 214 3.13 20.30 -3.94
N ASP A 215 3.51 21.52 -3.51
CA ASP A 215 2.54 22.58 -3.21
C ASP A 215 1.64 22.93 -4.40
N LYS A 216 2.17 22.73 -5.63
CA LYS A 216 1.42 22.89 -6.89
C LYS A 216 1.67 21.70 -7.79
N GLY A 217 0.67 20.85 -7.95
CA GLY A 217 0.73 19.66 -8.79
C GLY A 217 1.56 18.54 -8.22
N CYS A 218 2.18 17.79 -9.11
CA CYS A 218 3.09 16.70 -8.76
C CYS A 218 4.22 16.58 -9.76
N TYR A 219 5.35 16.08 -9.29
CA TYR A 219 6.48 15.71 -10.15
C TYR A 219 6.53 14.21 -10.33
N ASP A 220 6.42 13.77 -11.55
CA ASP A 220 6.34 12.36 -11.94
C ASP A 220 7.65 11.94 -12.60
N ARG A 221 8.31 10.94 -12.03
CA ARG A 221 9.61 10.46 -12.49
C ARG A 221 9.63 8.95 -12.61
N GLN A 222 9.92 8.47 -13.80
CA GLN A 222 10.24 7.06 -14.04
C GLN A 222 11.62 6.77 -13.49
N GLY A 223 11.80 5.65 -12.79
CA GLY A 223 13.08 5.21 -12.26
C GLY A 223 13.06 4.87 -10.78
N THR A 224 14.24 4.62 -10.25
CA THR A 224 14.43 4.25 -8.84
C THR A 224 14.49 5.49 -7.94
N TYR A 225 14.35 5.25 -6.64
CA TYR A 225 14.48 6.34 -5.66
C TYR A 225 15.89 6.94 -5.62
N GLU A 226 16.95 6.16 -5.89
CA GLU A 226 18.32 6.71 -6.02
C GLU A 226 18.43 7.69 -7.17
N GLU A 227 17.86 7.36 -8.33
CA GLU A 227 17.84 8.25 -9.49
C GLU A 227 17.06 9.54 -9.18
N TYR A 228 15.96 9.43 -8.43
CA TYR A 228 15.19 10.59 -7.96
C TYR A 228 16.04 11.49 -7.06
N VAL A 229 16.70 10.94 -6.03
CA VAL A 229 17.55 11.71 -5.10
C VAL A 229 18.73 12.37 -5.83
N LEU A 230 19.40 11.66 -6.72
CA LEU A 230 20.49 12.21 -7.53
C LEU A 230 20.00 13.40 -8.38
N SER A 231 18.79 13.33 -8.91
CA SER A 231 18.21 14.43 -9.67
C SER A 231 17.96 15.68 -8.84
N LEU A 232 17.58 15.52 -7.55
CA LEU A 232 17.39 16.66 -6.63
C LEU A 232 18.74 17.34 -6.31
N ILE A 233 19.80 16.55 -6.13
CA ILE A 233 21.15 17.08 -5.85
C ILE A 233 21.65 17.90 -7.04
N HIS A 234 21.45 17.44 -8.27
CA HIS A 234 21.86 18.19 -9.48
C HIS A 234 21.08 19.48 -9.71
N ILE A 235 19.84 19.56 -9.23
CA ILE A 235 19.03 20.80 -9.33
C ILE A 235 19.48 21.82 -8.28
N SER A 236 20.00 21.37 -7.13
CA SER A 236 20.42 22.23 -6.02
C SER A 236 21.85 22.76 -6.15
N GLU A 237 22.69 22.24 -7.06
CA GLU A 237 24.01 22.82 -7.35
C GLU A 237 23.89 24.02 -8.29
N PRO A 238 24.13 25.24 -7.81
CA PRO A 238 24.21 26.39 -8.72
C PRO A 238 25.41 26.17 -9.64
N THR A 239 25.17 26.13 -10.95
CA THR A 239 26.22 26.17 -11.98
C THR A 239 27.19 27.32 -11.67
N ARG A 240 28.33 27.01 -11.06
CA ARG A 240 29.48 27.92 -11.10
C ARG A 240 29.89 28.04 -12.55
N ARG A 241 29.40 29.08 -13.19
CA ARG A 241 30.01 29.56 -14.44
C ARG A 241 31.40 30.08 -14.07
N VAL A 242 32.44 29.44 -14.59
CA VAL A 242 33.79 29.96 -14.70
C VAL A 242 33.81 31.00 -15.82
#